data_1191fca74dd9d072f14a30eca79ecb35
#
_entry.id   1191fca74dd9d072f14a30eca79ecb35
#
_cell.length_a   1.000
_cell.length_b   1.000
_cell.length_c   1.000
_cell.angle_alpha   90.00
_cell.angle_beta   90.00
_cell.angle_gamma   90.00
#
_symmetry.space_group_name_H-M   'P 1'
#
loop_
_entity.id
_entity.type
_entity.pdbx_description
1 polymer ?
#
loop_
_entity_poly.entity_id
_entity_poly.type
_entity_poly.pdbx_seq_one_letter_code
_entity_poly.pdbx_strand_id
1 'polypeptide(L)'
;MEKDKHLEIGWNFDNTYSLLPEFFYSKVEPNPVHSPKLVVLNQSVANLLGLDVYALEREEGIHILAGNSLPKGALSIAQAYAGHQFGYFTILGDGRAMLIGEQITPARERYDIQLKGSGRTKFSRGGDGRAALGPMLREYIISEAMHYLGIPTTRSLAVVATGETVRRERNLSGAILTRVASSHIRVGTIQFASKYGSREELDALVRYSLNRHYPNEVNSSNPSLSLLEEVCKVQAELIAKWQLVGFIHGVMNTDNMTISGETIDYGPCAFMDTYDPKTVFSSIDTNGRYAYENQPII
;
A
#
# COMPACT_ATOMS: atom_id res chain seq x y z
N MET A 1 18.24 -22.31 -33.56
CA MET A 1 17.95 -22.44 -32.14
C MET A 1 18.60 -21.27 -31.43
N GLU A 2 17.92 -20.11 -31.36
CA GLU A 2 18.30 -19.02 -30.48
C GLU A 2 18.09 -19.50 -29.04
N LYS A 3 19.16 -19.48 -28.26
CA LYS A 3 19.07 -19.68 -26.80
C LYS A 3 18.18 -18.58 -26.26
N ASP A 4 17.01 -18.94 -25.74
CA ASP A 4 16.23 -18.05 -24.87
C ASP A 4 17.16 -17.49 -23.79
N LYS A 5 17.65 -16.28 -24.01
CA LYS A 5 18.23 -15.50 -22.93
C LYS A 5 17.07 -15.26 -21.97
N HIS A 6 17.10 -15.90 -20.80
CA HIS A 6 16.29 -15.47 -19.66
C HIS A 6 16.60 -13.99 -19.44
N LEU A 7 15.70 -13.12 -19.85
CA LEU A 7 15.79 -11.69 -19.58
C LEU A 7 15.56 -11.53 -18.08
N GLU A 8 16.57 -11.09 -17.37
CA GLU A 8 16.41 -10.74 -15.95
C GLU A 8 15.40 -9.59 -15.87
N ILE A 9 14.33 -9.78 -15.10
CA ILE A 9 13.28 -8.74 -14.91
C ILE A 9 13.83 -7.51 -14.22
N GLY A 10 14.88 -7.64 -13.42
CA GLY A 10 15.52 -6.52 -12.71
C GLY A 10 15.14 -6.39 -11.23
N TRP A 11 14.53 -7.42 -10.63
CA TRP A 11 14.25 -7.40 -9.20
C TRP A 11 15.54 -7.37 -8.38
N ASN A 12 15.60 -6.42 -7.43
CA ASN A 12 16.75 -6.18 -6.55
C ASN A 12 16.27 -5.86 -5.14
N PHE A 13 15.91 -6.90 -4.38
CA PHE A 13 15.32 -6.75 -3.06
C PHE A 13 16.35 -6.64 -1.92
N ASP A 14 16.07 -5.72 -0.99
CA ASP A 14 16.76 -5.59 0.29
C ASP A 14 15.71 -5.39 1.40
N ASN A 15 15.28 -6.49 2.03
CA ASN A 15 14.08 -6.57 2.87
C ASN A 15 14.35 -6.14 4.32
N THR A 16 14.44 -4.86 4.57
CA THR A 16 14.77 -4.31 5.88
C THR A 16 13.62 -4.34 6.89
N TYR A 17 12.35 -4.26 6.44
CA TYR A 17 11.20 -4.36 7.34
C TYR A 17 11.15 -5.72 8.06
N SER A 18 11.58 -6.77 7.40
CA SER A 18 11.65 -8.12 8.00
C SER A 18 12.71 -8.28 9.08
N LEU A 19 13.58 -7.29 9.27
CA LEU A 19 14.54 -7.24 10.39
C LEU A 19 13.92 -6.69 11.68
N LEU A 20 12.73 -6.10 11.59
CA LEU A 20 11.95 -5.76 12.77
C LEU A 20 11.49 -7.03 13.51
N PRO A 21 11.13 -6.94 14.80
CA PRO A 21 10.54 -8.07 15.53
C PRO A 21 9.38 -8.72 14.79
N GLU A 22 9.26 -10.04 14.84
CA GLU A 22 8.16 -10.80 14.18
C GLU A 22 6.75 -10.40 14.69
N PHE A 23 6.69 -9.60 15.74
CA PHE A 23 5.47 -8.95 16.21
C PHE A 23 4.82 -8.09 15.13
N PHE A 24 5.60 -7.46 14.22
CA PHE A 24 5.12 -6.53 13.21
C PHE A 24 4.60 -7.17 11.93
N TYR A 25 4.81 -8.47 11.74
CA TYR A 25 4.41 -9.15 10.50
C TYR A 25 4.15 -10.64 10.71
N SER A 26 3.59 -11.25 9.71
CA SER A 26 3.48 -12.69 9.58
C SER A 26 4.01 -13.11 8.22
N LYS A 27 4.91 -14.08 8.18
CA LYS A 27 5.35 -14.71 6.92
C LYS A 27 4.16 -15.40 6.27
N VAL A 28 3.98 -15.18 4.99
CA VAL A 28 2.85 -15.69 4.22
C VAL A 28 3.22 -15.75 2.74
N GLU A 29 2.74 -16.77 2.04
CA GLU A 29 2.90 -16.84 0.58
C GLU A 29 1.60 -16.47 -0.12
N PRO A 30 1.67 -15.78 -1.28
CA PRO A 30 0.50 -15.54 -2.09
C PRO A 30 -0.21 -16.84 -2.48
N ASN A 31 -1.53 -16.80 -2.54
CA ASN A 31 -2.30 -17.94 -3.01
C ASN A 31 -2.31 -17.93 -4.55
N PRO A 32 -1.78 -18.94 -5.23
CA PRO A 32 -1.76 -19.00 -6.68
C PRO A 32 -3.15 -18.83 -7.31
N VAL A 33 -3.18 -18.29 -8.52
CA VAL A 33 -4.40 -18.09 -9.31
C VAL A 33 -4.33 -18.91 -10.61
N HIS A 34 -5.51 -19.31 -11.14
CA HIS A 34 -5.55 -20.31 -12.21
C HIS A 34 -5.14 -19.77 -13.57
N SER A 35 -5.53 -18.55 -13.92
CA SER A 35 -5.34 -18.02 -15.27
C SER A 35 -5.00 -16.52 -15.20
N PRO A 36 -3.79 -16.18 -14.75
CA PRO A 36 -3.39 -14.79 -14.65
C PRO A 36 -3.30 -14.15 -16.04
N LYS A 37 -3.88 -12.96 -16.17
CA LYS A 37 -3.84 -12.19 -17.40
C LYS A 37 -3.55 -10.73 -17.08
N LEU A 38 -2.49 -10.19 -17.68
CA LEU A 38 -2.16 -8.78 -17.52
C LEU A 38 -3.29 -7.91 -18.10
N VAL A 39 -3.79 -6.99 -17.29
CA VAL A 39 -4.82 -6.01 -17.68
C VAL A 39 -4.17 -4.68 -18.04
N VAL A 40 -3.25 -4.23 -17.21
CA VAL A 40 -2.48 -2.99 -17.42
C VAL A 40 -1.13 -3.09 -16.72
N LEU A 41 -0.10 -2.56 -17.38
CA LEU A 41 1.25 -2.38 -16.83
C LEU A 41 1.62 -0.90 -16.93
N ASN A 42 2.14 -0.35 -15.83
CA ASN A 42 2.65 1.01 -15.77
C ASN A 42 4.14 1.03 -16.13
N GLN A 43 4.43 1.35 -17.37
CA GLN A 43 5.80 1.40 -17.89
C GLN A 43 6.65 2.45 -17.15
N SER A 44 6.05 3.59 -16.77
CA SER A 44 6.74 4.63 -16.01
C SER A 44 7.21 4.13 -14.64
N VAL A 45 6.35 3.38 -13.93
CA VAL A 45 6.71 2.78 -12.64
C VAL A 45 7.71 1.62 -12.81
N ALA A 46 7.55 0.79 -13.85
CA ALA A 46 8.52 -0.26 -14.14
C ALA A 46 9.92 0.32 -14.38
N ASN A 47 10.02 1.37 -15.19
CA ASN A 47 11.29 2.08 -15.45
C ASN A 47 11.88 2.73 -14.18
N LEU A 48 11.05 3.36 -13.34
CA LEU A 48 11.47 3.90 -12.04
C LEU A 48 12.12 2.82 -11.17
N LEU A 49 11.51 1.64 -11.14
CA LEU A 49 11.98 0.51 -10.33
C LEU A 49 13.20 -0.21 -10.96
N GLY A 50 13.58 0.13 -12.19
CA GLY A 50 14.63 -0.56 -12.93
C GLY A 50 14.22 -1.93 -13.47
N LEU A 51 12.92 -2.15 -13.69
CA LEU A 51 12.36 -3.40 -14.18
C LEU A 51 12.20 -3.38 -15.69
N ASP A 52 12.51 -4.50 -16.36
CA ASP A 52 12.32 -4.68 -17.79
C ASP A 52 10.83 -4.85 -18.12
N VAL A 53 10.28 -3.88 -18.85
CA VAL A 53 8.86 -3.85 -19.25
C VAL A 53 8.47 -5.07 -20.09
N TYR A 54 9.32 -5.46 -21.05
CA TYR A 54 9.04 -6.60 -21.93
C TYR A 54 9.08 -7.93 -21.18
N ALA A 55 9.98 -8.05 -20.20
CA ALA A 55 10.05 -9.23 -19.33
C ALA A 55 8.83 -9.32 -18.40
N LEU A 56 8.34 -8.18 -17.89
CA LEU A 56 7.12 -8.14 -17.09
C LEU A 56 5.85 -8.50 -17.86
N GLU A 57 5.80 -8.26 -19.16
CA GLU A 57 4.67 -8.61 -20.03
C GLU A 57 4.67 -10.09 -20.49
N ARG A 58 5.76 -10.83 -20.25
CA ARG A 58 5.84 -12.27 -20.52
C ARG A 58 5.20 -13.10 -19.43
N GLU A 59 4.99 -14.37 -19.71
CA GLU A 59 4.36 -15.33 -18.81
C GLU A 59 4.99 -15.33 -17.41
N GLU A 60 6.32 -15.37 -17.31
CA GLU A 60 7.05 -15.33 -16.04
C GLU A 60 6.75 -14.05 -15.25
N GLY A 61 6.82 -12.87 -15.89
CA GLY A 61 6.50 -11.59 -15.29
C GLY A 61 5.05 -11.51 -14.81
N ILE A 62 4.11 -11.98 -15.63
CA ILE A 62 2.68 -12.03 -15.27
C ILE A 62 2.46 -12.96 -14.07
N HIS A 63 3.14 -14.10 -13.99
CA HIS A 63 3.06 -15.03 -12.85
C HIS A 63 3.59 -14.39 -11.57
N ILE A 64 4.67 -13.61 -11.64
CA ILE A 64 5.18 -12.83 -10.49
C ILE A 64 4.17 -11.77 -10.05
N LEU A 65 3.65 -10.97 -10.99
CA LEU A 65 2.65 -9.94 -10.70
C LEU A 65 1.32 -10.51 -10.17
N ALA A 66 1.04 -11.78 -10.45
CA ALA A 66 -0.10 -12.53 -9.93
C ALA A 66 0.18 -13.23 -8.59
N GLY A 67 1.43 -13.25 -8.13
CA GLY A 67 1.83 -13.99 -6.94
C GLY A 67 1.88 -15.52 -7.12
N ASN A 68 1.85 -16.03 -8.35
CA ASN A 68 2.00 -17.45 -8.65
C ASN A 68 3.45 -17.92 -8.51
N SER A 69 4.39 -17.01 -8.62
CA SER A 69 5.79 -17.19 -8.32
C SER A 69 6.35 -15.95 -7.63
N LEU A 70 7.41 -16.13 -6.86
CA LEU A 70 8.11 -15.01 -6.23
C LEU A 70 9.49 -14.85 -6.85
N PRO A 71 9.94 -13.61 -7.13
CA PRO A 71 11.26 -13.38 -7.66
C PRO A 71 12.34 -13.72 -6.63
N LYS A 72 13.56 -13.97 -7.12
CA LYS A 72 14.72 -14.23 -6.26
C LYS A 72 14.92 -13.08 -5.26
N GLY A 73 15.12 -13.40 -4.01
CA GLY A 73 15.31 -12.43 -2.92
C GLY A 73 14.01 -11.89 -2.32
N ALA A 74 12.85 -12.26 -2.86
CA ALA A 74 11.58 -11.91 -2.26
C ALA A 74 11.40 -12.55 -0.88
N LEU A 75 10.76 -11.81 0.03
CA LEU A 75 10.34 -12.29 1.34
C LEU A 75 8.92 -11.81 1.59
N SER A 76 7.96 -12.70 1.34
CA SER A 76 6.55 -12.34 1.41
C SER A 76 6.06 -12.31 2.86
N ILE A 77 5.52 -11.15 3.26
CA ILE A 77 4.98 -10.92 4.61
C ILE A 77 3.67 -10.14 4.54
N ALA A 78 2.81 -10.36 5.54
CA ALA A 78 1.66 -9.53 5.84
C ALA A 78 1.97 -8.68 7.07
N GLN A 79 1.84 -7.37 6.96
CA GLN A 79 2.16 -6.42 8.03
C GLN A 79 1.01 -6.30 9.03
N ALA A 80 1.37 -6.16 10.32
CA ALA A 80 0.44 -5.93 11.42
C ALA A 80 0.24 -4.42 11.64
N TYR A 81 -1.00 -4.00 11.78
CA TYR A 81 -1.36 -2.64 12.18
C TYR A 81 -2.75 -2.62 12.82
N ALA A 82 -3.12 -1.52 13.42
CA ALA A 82 -4.45 -1.25 13.94
C ALA A 82 -5.00 0.01 13.29
N GLY A 83 -6.22 0.39 13.62
CA GLY A 83 -6.80 1.62 13.12
C GLY A 83 -8.02 2.05 13.92
N HIS A 84 -8.31 3.35 13.89
CA HIS A 84 -9.53 3.94 14.43
C HIS A 84 -10.62 3.98 13.35
N GLN A 85 -11.13 2.78 12.99
CA GLN A 85 -12.14 2.65 11.94
C GLN A 85 -13.44 3.33 12.38
N PHE A 86 -13.81 4.42 11.73
CA PHE A 86 -14.96 5.26 12.10
C PHE A 86 -15.00 5.64 13.59
N GLY A 87 -13.81 5.84 14.20
CA GLY A 87 -13.66 6.17 15.60
C GLY A 87 -13.47 4.99 16.56
N TYR A 88 -13.62 3.75 16.09
CA TYR A 88 -13.44 2.54 16.90
C TYR A 88 -12.08 1.89 16.65
N PHE A 89 -11.29 1.74 17.72
CA PHE A 89 -9.97 1.10 17.61
C PHE A 89 -10.10 -0.40 17.33
N THR A 90 -9.52 -0.84 16.22
CA THR A 90 -9.62 -2.24 15.75
C THR A 90 -8.25 -2.75 15.34
N ILE A 91 -7.93 -4.00 15.72
CA ILE A 91 -6.75 -4.70 15.19
C ILE A 91 -7.06 -5.11 13.76
N LEU A 92 -6.16 -4.76 12.87
CA LEU A 92 -6.26 -4.98 11.43
C LEU A 92 -5.01 -5.73 10.94
N GLY A 93 -4.40 -5.25 9.92
CA GLY A 93 -3.24 -5.79 9.23
C GLY A 93 -3.56 -6.05 7.78
N ASP A 94 -2.57 -6.49 7.03
CA ASP A 94 -2.70 -6.79 5.61
C ASP A 94 -3.57 -8.04 5.39
N GLY A 95 -4.90 -7.87 5.46
CA GLY A 95 -5.85 -8.98 5.37
C GLY A 95 -6.03 -9.56 3.97
N ARG A 96 -5.55 -8.87 2.94
CA ARG A 96 -5.59 -9.30 1.52
C ARG A 96 -4.42 -8.77 0.69
N ALA A 97 -3.38 -8.31 1.36
CA ALA A 97 -2.20 -7.77 0.70
C ALA A 97 -0.95 -8.42 1.31
N MET A 98 0.09 -8.53 0.51
CA MET A 98 1.36 -9.13 0.92
C MET A 98 2.50 -8.29 0.37
N LEU A 99 3.36 -7.78 1.25
CA LEU A 99 4.63 -7.17 0.87
C LEU A 99 5.55 -8.29 0.40
N ILE A 100 5.95 -8.28 -0.87
CA ILE A 100 6.84 -9.30 -1.42
C ILE A 100 8.31 -8.93 -1.36
N GLY A 101 8.62 -7.67 -1.10
CA GLY A 101 9.97 -7.17 -0.92
C GLY A 101 10.08 -5.67 -1.01
N GLU A 102 11.29 -5.18 -0.70
CA GLU A 102 11.66 -3.78 -0.82
C GLU A 102 12.66 -3.66 -1.98
N GLN A 103 12.21 -3.10 -3.11
CA GLN A 103 13.00 -2.91 -4.33
C GLN A 103 13.98 -1.74 -4.16
N ILE A 104 15.23 -1.97 -4.48
CA ILE A 104 16.23 -0.90 -4.60
C ILE A 104 16.34 -0.52 -6.08
N THR A 105 16.01 0.73 -6.38
CA THR A 105 16.02 1.27 -7.75
C THR A 105 17.46 1.52 -8.24
N PRO A 106 17.65 1.76 -9.55
CA PRO A 106 18.94 2.22 -10.09
C PRO A 106 19.44 3.53 -9.45
N ALA A 107 18.53 4.40 -9.00
CA ALA A 107 18.86 5.62 -8.26
C ALA A 107 19.14 5.39 -6.75
N ARG A 108 19.14 4.11 -6.31
CA ARG A 108 19.28 3.69 -4.91
C ARG A 108 18.16 4.14 -3.97
N GLU A 109 17.01 4.45 -4.50
CA GLU A 109 15.79 4.66 -3.74
C GLU A 109 15.16 3.31 -3.39
N ARG A 110 14.45 3.27 -2.26
CA ARG A 110 13.81 2.05 -1.75
C ARG A 110 12.31 2.16 -1.83
N TYR A 111 11.67 1.19 -2.48
CA TYR A 111 10.22 1.10 -2.59
C TYR A 111 9.71 -0.28 -2.15
N ASP A 112 8.66 -0.28 -1.37
CA ASP A 112 7.90 -1.48 -1.04
C ASP A 112 7.10 -1.96 -2.25
N ILE A 113 7.15 -3.26 -2.54
CA ILE A 113 6.35 -3.91 -3.57
C ILE A 113 5.32 -4.82 -2.90
N GLN A 114 4.05 -4.48 -3.03
CA GLN A 114 2.95 -5.18 -2.35
C GLN A 114 1.93 -5.71 -3.36
N LEU A 115 1.55 -6.99 -3.24
CA LEU A 115 0.48 -7.62 -4.02
C LEU A 115 -0.84 -7.53 -3.25
N LYS A 116 -1.78 -6.72 -3.73
CA LYS A 116 -3.12 -6.53 -3.12
C LYS A 116 -4.16 -7.38 -3.84
N GLY A 117 -4.82 -8.26 -3.10
CA GLY A 117 -5.75 -9.28 -3.62
C GLY A 117 -5.11 -10.66 -3.79
N SER A 118 -3.90 -10.87 -3.27
CA SER A 118 -3.06 -12.05 -3.51
C SER A 118 -3.39 -13.26 -2.63
N GLY A 119 -4.37 -13.14 -1.73
CA GLY A 119 -4.82 -14.29 -0.94
C GLY A 119 -4.97 -14.01 0.54
N ARG A 120 -5.26 -15.06 1.30
CA ARG A 120 -5.47 -15.00 2.74
C ARG A 120 -4.18 -14.80 3.50
N THR A 121 -4.28 -14.02 4.58
CA THR A 121 -3.22 -13.82 5.57
C THR A 121 -3.76 -14.09 6.96
N LYS A 122 -2.90 -14.05 7.97
CA LYS A 122 -3.29 -14.07 9.39
C LYS A 122 -4.33 -12.98 9.73
N PHE A 123 -4.35 -11.88 8.96
CA PHE A 123 -5.18 -10.70 9.22
C PHE A 123 -6.46 -10.66 8.40
N SER A 124 -6.82 -11.71 7.67
CA SER A 124 -7.99 -11.73 6.77
C SER A 124 -9.35 -11.73 7.49
N ARG A 125 -9.39 -11.96 8.80
CA ARG A 125 -10.62 -11.92 9.61
C ARG A 125 -11.79 -12.71 8.99
N GLY A 126 -11.51 -13.91 8.46
CA GLY A 126 -12.50 -14.75 7.78
C GLY A 126 -12.75 -14.40 6.31
N GLY A 127 -12.18 -13.31 5.79
CA GLY A 127 -12.25 -12.95 4.37
C GLY A 127 -11.47 -13.91 3.46
N ASP A 128 -11.74 -13.84 2.15
CA ASP A 128 -11.08 -14.67 1.13
C ASP A 128 -9.68 -14.18 0.72
N GLY A 129 -9.30 -12.99 1.14
CA GLY A 129 -8.02 -12.37 0.76
C GLY A 129 -7.96 -11.92 -0.70
N ARG A 130 -9.05 -12.05 -1.46
CA ARG A 130 -9.13 -11.69 -2.87
C ARG A 130 -9.68 -10.28 -3.07
N ALA A 131 -9.43 -9.70 -4.23
CA ALA A 131 -9.95 -8.41 -4.65
C ALA A 131 -10.65 -8.52 -6.01
N ALA A 132 -11.68 -7.69 -6.22
CA ALA A 132 -12.36 -7.60 -7.50
C ALA A 132 -11.65 -6.61 -8.44
N LEU A 133 -11.77 -6.82 -9.76
CA LEU A 133 -11.09 -6.04 -10.81
C LEU A 133 -11.43 -4.55 -10.73
N GLY A 134 -12.71 -4.20 -10.58
CA GLY A 134 -13.13 -2.79 -10.54
C GLY A 134 -12.42 -1.95 -9.46
N PRO A 135 -12.39 -2.36 -8.18
CA PRO A 135 -11.62 -1.70 -7.15
C PRO A 135 -10.11 -1.60 -7.42
N MET A 136 -9.50 -2.62 -8.03
CA MET A 136 -8.07 -2.58 -8.37
C MET A 136 -7.78 -1.58 -9.49
N LEU A 137 -8.64 -1.53 -10.52
CA LEU A 137 -8.54 -0.53 -11.58
C LEU A 137 -8.77 0.89 -11.05
N ARG A 138 -9.74 1.08 -10.14
CA ARG A 138 -9.96 2.39 -9.51
C ARG A 138 -8.72 2.85 -8.75
N GLU A 139 -8.12 1.99 -7.93
CA GLU A 139 -6.90 2.32 -7.20
C GLU A 139 -5.76 2.66 -8.16
N TYR A 140 -5.59 1.88 -9.25
CA TYR A 140 -4.62 2.17 -10.30
C TYR A 140 -4.83 3.57 -10.92
N ILE A 141 -6.04 3.85 -11.38
CA ILE A 141 -6.37 5.11 -12.07
C ILE A 141 -6.18 6.32 -11.14
N ILE A 142 -6.72 6.23 -9.91
CA ILE A 142 -6.69 7.37 -8.98
C ILE A 142 -5.28 7.59 -8.43
N SER A 143 -4.53 6.54 -8.10
CA SER A 143 -3.14 6.71 -7.63
C SER A 143 -2.26 7.38 -8.69
N GLU A 144 -2.40 7.02 -9.95
CA GLU A 144 -1.65 7.66 -11.03
C GLU A 144 -2.14 9.08 -11.32
N ALA A 145 -3.46 9.33 -11.24
CA ALA A 145 -3.99 10.70 -11.33
C ALA A 145 -3.42 11.60 -10.23
N MET A 146 -3.38 11.14 -8.99
CA MET A 146 -2.80 11.86 -7.85
C MET A 146 -1.31 12.15 -8.08
N HIS A 147 -0.56 11.16 -8.57
CA HIS A 147 0.85 11.36 -8.92
C HIS A 147 1.05 12.48 -9.94
N TYR A 148 0.28 12.46 -11.03
CA TYR A 148 0.39 13.50 -12.07
C TYR A 148 -0.15 14.88 -11.65
N LEU A 149 -0.99 14.94 -10.62
CA LEU A 149 -1.40 16.17 -9.94
C LEU A 149 -0.33 16.68 -8.95
N GLY A 150 0.79 15.98 -8.75
CA GLY A 150 1.84 16.35 -7.81
C GLY A 150 1.47 16.12 -6.34
N ILE A 151 0.51 15.21 -6.10
CA ILE A 151 0.07 14.83 -4.75
C ILE A 151 0.80 13.55 -4.35
N PRO A 152 1.48 13.49 -3.19
CA PRO A 152 2.15 12.29 -2.70
C PRO A 152 1.18 11.11 -2.61
N THR A 153 1.55 9.99 -3.20
CA THR A 153 0.68 8.82 -3.33
C THR A 153 1.47 7.54 -3.53
N THR A 154 0.94 6.42 -3.07
CA THR A 154 1.38 5.12 -3.55
C THR A 154 1.17 5.03 -5.06
N ARG A 155 2.02 4.27 -5.75
CA ARG A 155 1.94 4.06 -7.19
C ARG A 155 1.41 2.66 -7.50
N SER A 156 0.96 2.46 -8.70
CA SER A 156 0.47 1.17 -9.19
C SER A 156 1.33 0.69 -10.34
N LEU A 157 2.02 -0.46 -10.18
CA LEU A 157 2.85 -1.06 -11.22
C LEU A 157 2.00 -1.82 -12.24
N ALA A 158 1.09 -2.69 -11.76
CA ALA A 158 0.27 -3.52 -12.65
C ALA A 158 -1.05 -3.94 -12.01
N VAL A 159 -2.03 -4.25 -12.87
CA VAL A 159 -3.24 -5.00 -12.50
C VAL A 159 -3.28 -6.27 -13.34
N VAL A 160 -3.43 -7.42 -12.67
CA VAL A 160 -3.53 -8.73 -13.27
C VAL A 160 -4.90 -9.33 -12.92
N ALA A 161 -5.69 -9.72 -13.92
CA ALA A 161 -6.90 -10.52 -13.71
C ALA A 161 -6.52 -11.95 -13.32
N THR A 162 -7.22 -12.54 -12.35
CA THR A 162 -6.87 -13.86 -11.80
C THR A 162 -7.46 -15.04 -12.59
N GLY A 163 -8.45 -14.80 -13.44
CA GLY A 163 -9.28 -15.85 -14.03
C GLY A 163 -10.28 -16.48 -13.06
N GLU A 164 -10.34 -15.98 -11.83
CA GLU A 164 -11.21 -16.47 -10.76
C GLU A 164 -12.38 -15.52 -10.50
N THR A 165 -13.46 -16.06 -9.95
CA THR A 165 -14.62 -15.28 -9.50
C THR A 165 -14.50 -14.96 -8.02
N VAL A 166 -14.64 -13.68 -7.69
CA VAL A 166 -14.70 -13.18 -6.31
C VAL A 166 -16.15 -12.95 -5.92
N ARG A 167 -16.61 -13.66 -4.91
CA ARG A 167 -17.98 -13.52 -4.36
C ARG A 167 -18.06 -12.27 -3.48
N ARG A 168 -18.98 -11.37 -3.84
CA ARG A 168 -19.41 -10.21 -3.04
C ARG A 168 -20.96 -10.20 -3.06
N GLU A 169 -21.61 -9.05 -3.09
CA GLU A 169 -23.06 -8.98 -3.34
C GLU A 169 -23.44 -9.66 -4.66
N ARG A 170 -22.52 -9.70 -5.61
CA ARG A 170 -22.59 -10.41 -6.88
C ARG A 170 -21.24 -11.06 -7.20
N ASN A 171 -21.25 -11.94 -8.18
CA ASN A 171 -20.02 -12.52 -8.71
C ASN A 171 -19.25 -11.48 -9.54
N LEU A 172 -17.98 -11.25 -9.21
CA LEU A 172 -17.10 -10.28 -9.85
C LEU A 172 -15.82 -10.96 -10.32
N SER A 173 -15.22 -10.48 -11.40
CA SER A 173 -13.89 -10.92 -11.83
C SER A 173 -12.84 -10.56 -10.78
N GLY A 174 -12.01 -11.52 -10.41
CA GLY A 174 -10.91 -11.33 -9.49
C GLY A 174 -9.71 -10.64 -10.12
N ALA A 175 -8.98 -9.86 -9.33
CA ALA A 175 -7.73 -9.24 -9.78
C ALA A 175 -6.75 -9.02 -8.64
N ILE A 176 -5.48 -8.85 -8.99
CA ILE A 176 -4.38 -8.48 -8.10
C ILE A 176 -3.79 -7.17 -8.61
N LEU A 177 -3.58 -6.23 -7.70
CA LEU A 177 -2.86 -4.99 -7.93
C LEU A 177 -1.45 -5.11 -7.34
N THR A 178 -0.42 -4.82 -8.14
CA THR A 178 0.93 -4.58 -7.63
C THR A 178 1.07 -3.11 -7.24
N ARG A 179 1.05 -2.85 -5.94
CA ARG A 179 1.18 -1.52 -5.35
C ARG A 179 2.63 -1.25 -4.98
N VAL A 180 3.07 -0.01 -5.22
CA VAL A 180 4.42 0.48 -4.95
C VAL A 180 4.32 1.68 -4.03
N ALA A 181 5.11 1.72 -2.97
CA ALA A 181 5.12 2.81 -2.00
C ALA A 181 6.53 3.06 -1.46
N SER A 182 6.81 4.25 -0.96
CA SER A 182 8.06 4.49 -0.21
C SER A 182 8.11 3.64 1.06
N SER A 183 6.98 3.39 1.70
CA SER A 183 6.71 2.25 2.60
C SER A 183 5.21 2.07 2.81
N HIS A 184 4.81 0.91 3.36
CA HIS A 184 3.43 0.65 3.80
C HIS A 184 3.24 0.83 5.32
N ILE A 185 4.19 1.48 6.00
CA ILE A 185 4.06 1.79 7.42
C ILE A 185 2.97 2.86 7.60
N ARG A 186 2.01 2.58 8.47
CA ARG A 186 0.85 3.43 8.70
C ARG A 186 0.92 4.07 10.09
N VAL A 187 0.18 5.14 10.30
CA VAL A 187 -0.08 5.66 11.65
C VAL A 187 -0.62 4.51 12.52
N GLY A 188 -1.47 3.68 11.95
CA GLY A 188 -1.99 2.47 12.58
C GLY A 188 -0.94 1.43 12.97
N THR A 189 0.23 1.38 12.33
CA THR A 189 1.34 0.50 12.72
C THR A 189 1.95 0.98 14.04
N ILE A 190 2.16 2.29 14.18
CA ILE A 190 2.64 2.89 15.45
C ILE A 190 1.61 2.67 16.56
N GLN A 191 0.31 2.84 16.28
CA GLN A 191 -0.74 2.58 17.27
C GLN A 191 -0.81 1.12 17.72
N PHE A 192 -0.62 0.18 16.79
CA PHE A 192 -0.54 -1.24 17.10
C PHE A 192 0.63 -1.53 18.03
N ALA A 193 1.82 -1.02 17.72
CA ALA A 193 3.02 -1.17 18.54
C ALA A 193 2.83 -0.54 19.93
N SER A 194 2.29 0.68 20.00
CA SER A 194 2.07 1.39 21.26
C SER A 194 1.09 0.68 22.20
N LYS A 195 0.08 -0.01 21.64
CA LYS A 195 -0.97 -0.63 22.44
C LYS A 195 -0.69 -2.08 22.82
N TYR A 196 -0.03 -2.82 21.95
CA TYR A 196 0.12 -4.28 22.08
C TYR A 196 1.58 -4.73 22.13
N GLY A 197 2.53 -3.89 21.74
CA GLY A 197 3.95 -4.17 21.76
C GLY A 197 4.62 -3.81 23.08
N SER A 198 5.85 -4.24 23.22
CA SER A 198 6.77 -3.76 24.27
C SER A 198 7.33 -2.38 23.90
N ARG A 199 7.99 -1.75 24.87
CA ARG A 199 8.69 -0.49 24.64
C ARG A 199 9.82 -0.67 23.61
N GLU A 200 10.55 -1.77 23.70
CA GLU A 200 11.65 -2.11 22.80
C GLU A 200 11.17 -2.28 21.36
N GLU A 201 10.00 -2.91 21.16
CA GLU A 201 9.38 -3.05 19.84
C GLU A 201 8.94 -1.70 19.29
N LEU A 202 8.31 -0.85 20.09
CA LEU A 202 7.93 0.50 19.66
C LEU A 202 9.17 1.33 19.33
N ASP A 203 10.21 1.32 20.16
CA ASP A 203 11.46 2.04 19.92
C ASP A 203 12.16 1.54 18.65
N ALA A 204 12.13 0.22 18.37
CA ALA A 204 12.66 -0.36 17.14
C ALA A 204 11.90 0.15 15.90
N LEU A 205 10.56 0.19 15.95
CA LEU A 205 9.73 0.72 14.87
C LEU A 205 9.98 2.22 14.64
N VAL A 206 10.07 3.01 15.71
CA VAL A 206 10.36 4.46 15.62
C VAL A 206 11.70 4.68 14.93
N ARG A 207 12.77 3.99 15.37
CA ARG A 207 14.09 4.11 14.76
C ARG A 207 14.10 3.65 13.30
N TYR A 208 13.42 2.55 12.98
CA TYR A 208 13.26 2.07 11.61
C TYR A 208 12.56 3.13 10.74
N SER A 209 11.47 3.70 11.23
CA SER A 209 10.68 4.73 10.53
C SER A 209 11.49 5.99 10.26
N LEU A 210 12.26 6.47 11.25
CA LEU A 210 13.17 7.60 11.08
C LEU A 210 14.26 7.30 10.04
N ASN A 211 14.94 6.15 10.15
CA ASN A 211 15.95 5.76 9.16
C ASN A 211 15.39 5.68 7.74
N ARG A 212 14.15 5.23 7.58
CA ARG A 212 13.50 5.03 6.30
C ARG A 212 13.04 6.35 5.65
N HIS A 213 12.45 7.25 6.42
CA HIS A 213 11.75 8.42 5.90
C HIS A 213 12.33 9.76 6.34
N TYR A 214 12.97 9.80 7.50
CA TYR A 214 13.44 11.05 8.13
C TYR A 214 14.87 10.90 8.65
N PRO A 215 15.84 10.56 7.77
CA PRO A 215 17.20 10.20 8.19
C PRO A 215 17.94 11.33 8.93
N ASN A 216 17.54 12.57 8.75
CA ASN A 216 18.12 13.72 9.46
C ASN A 216 17.76 13.72 10.95
N GLU A 217 16.65 13.06 11.33
CA GLU A 217 16.12 13.02 12.69
C GLU A 217 16.54 11.78 13.49
N VAL A 218 17.29 10.88 12.89
CA VAL A 218 17.72 9.60 13.52
C VAL A 218 18.48 9.82 14.83
N ASN A 219 19.29 10.89 14.88
CA ASN A 219 20.17 11.21 16.04
C ASN A 219 19.55 12.28 16.94
N SER A 220 18.26 12.55 16.83
CA SER A 220 17.55 13.49 17.69
C SER A 220 17.59 13.04 19.17
N SER A 221 17.56 13.99 20.08
CA SER A 221 17.50 13.72 21.52
C SER A 221 16.21 13.04 21.97
N ASN A 222 15.14 13.17 21.16
CA ASN A 222 13.86 12.51 21.39
C ASN A 222 13.31 11.96 20.06
N PRO A 223 13.74 10.76 19.63
CA PRO A 223 13.35 10.18 18.33
C PRO A 223 11.83 10.03 18.15
N SER A 224 11.10 9.70 19.22
CA SER A 224 9.63 9.55 19.14
C SER A 224 8.92 10.87 18.89
N LEU A 225 9.38 11.96 19.52
CA LEU A 225 8.83 13.30 19.27
C LEU A 225 9.15 13.77 17.86
N SER A 226 10.40 13.60 17.41
CA SER A 226 10.80 13.94 16.04
C SER A 226 10.00 13.20 14.99
N LEU A 227 9.76 11.89 15.18
CA LEU A 227 8.90 11.13 14.27
C LEU A 227 7.48 11.70 14.25
N LEU A 228 6.91 12.03 15.41
CA LEU A 228 5.57 12.61 15.51
C LEU A 228 5.49 13.94 14.75
N GLU A 229 6.44 14.84 14.97
CA GLU A 229 6.50 16.17 14.33
C GLU A 229 6.60 16.06 12.82
N GLU A 230 7.48 15.21 12.31
CA GLU A 230 7.65 15.00 10.87
C GLU A 230 6.39 14.36 10.24
N VAL A 231 5.79 13.36 10.88
CA VAL A 231 4.54 12.76 10.39
C VAL A 231 3.40 13.77 10.39
N CYS A 232 3.24 14.58 11.44
CA CYS A 232 2.23 15.65 11.47
C CYS A 232 2.42 16.64 10.32
N LYS A 233 3.66 17.04 10.03
CA LYS A 233 3.98 17.96 8.94
C LYS A 233 3.61 17.39 7.58
N VAL A 234 4.06 16.17 7.25
CA VAL A 234 3.77 15.58 5.93
C VAL A 234 2.28 15.26 5.75
N GLN A 235 1.57 14.90 6.83
CA GLN A 235 0.12 14.69 6.78
C GLN A 235 -0.64 16.00 6.57
N ALA A 236 -0.26 17.09 7.23
CA ALA A 236 -0.86 18.40 7.01
C ALA A 236 -0.65 18.88 5.57
N GLU A 237 0.55 18.71 5.01
CA GLU A 237 0.86 19.02 3.62
C GLU A 237 0.03 18.17 2.65
N LEU A 238 -0.12 16.87 2.91
CA LEU A 238 -0.90 15.96 2.08
C LEU A 238 -2.38 16.37 2.04
N ILE A 239 -2.98 16.59 3.21
CA ILE A 239 -4.40 16.94 3.33
C ILE A 239 -4.65 18.32 2.69
N ALA A 240 -3.75 19.29 2.84
CA ALA A 240 -3.85 20.56 2.17
C ALA A 240 -3.89 20.39 0.63
N LYS A 241 -3.05 19.50 0.07
CA LYS A 241 -3.08 19.19 -1.36
C LYS A 241 -4.39 18.53 -1.80
N TRP A 242 -4.97 17.61 -0.98
CA TRP A 242 -6.29 17.05 -1.27
C TRP A 242 -7.39 18.11 -1.33
N GLN A 243 -7.35 19.05 -0.38
CA GLN A 243 -8.30 20.17 -0.35
C GLN A 243 -8.21 21.02 -1.61
N LEU A 244 -7.01 21.31 -2.11
CA LEU A 244 -6.80 22.14 -3.30
C LEU A 244 -7.38 21.55 -4.59
N VAL A 245 -7.55 20.24 -4.67
CA VAL A 245 -8.08 19.54 -5.86
C VAL A 245 -9.48 18.99 -5.67
N GLY A 246 -10.13 19.25 -4.53
CA GLY A 246 -11.46 18.73 -4.21
C GLY A 246 -11.49 17.21 -4.00
N PHE A 247 -10.36 16.60 -3.62
CA PHE A 247 -10.29 15.17 -3.37
C PHE A 247 -10.83 14.82 -1.99
N ILE A 248 -11.67 13.78 -1.94
CA ILE A 248 -12.21 13.19 -0.71
C ILE A 248 -11.75 11.75 -0.64
N HIS A 249 -10.95 11.43 0.39
CA HIS A 249 -10.47 10.06 0.61
C HIS A 249 -11.62 9.12 1.02
N GLY A 250 -12.51 9.61 1.85
CA GLY A 250 -13.73 8.91 2.29
C GLY A 250 -13.54 7.91 3.42
N VAL A 251 -12.31 7.51 3.77
CA VAL A 251 -12.01 6.62 4.92
C VAL A 251 -10.62 6.96 5.47
N MET A 252 -10.50 8.07 6.20
CA MET A 252 -9.25 8.56 6.79
C MET A 252 -9.00 7.92 8.18
N ASN A 253 -9.17 6.62 8.28
CA ASN A 253 -8.77 5.90 9.48
C ASN A 253 -7.23 5.86 9.56
N THR A 254 -6.69 5.69 10.75
CA THR A 254 -5.24 5.63 10.97
C THR A 254 -4.55 4.46 10.27
N ASP A 255 -5.30 3.42 9.91
CA ASP A 255 -4.85 2.34 9.04
C ASP A 255 -4.76 2.72 7.54
N ASN A 256 -5.34 3.85 7.14
CA ASN A 256 -5.31 4.39 5.78
C ASN A 256 -4.45 5.66 5.66
N MET A 257 -3.64 5.95 6.66
CA MET A 257 -2.72 7.10 6.69
C MET A 257 -1.29 6.60 6.85
N THR A 258 -0.44 6.80 5.85
CA THR A 258 0.96 6.38 5.89
C THR A 258 1.81 7.37 6.66
N ILE A 259 2.87 6.90 7.32
CA ILE A 259 3.82 7.83 7.97
C ILE A 259 4.71 8.58 6.98
N SER A 260 4.75 8.13 5.72
CA SER A 260 5.49 8.79 4.63
C SER A 260 4.78 10.00 4.03
N GLY A 261 3.50 10.23 4.38
CA GLY A 261 2.69 11.28 3.77
C GLY A 261 2.17 10.93 2.37
N GLU A 262 2.22 9.66 1.95
CA GLU A 262 1.62 9.20 0.70
C GLU A 262 0.16 8.80 0.90
N THR A 263 -0.71 9.20 -0.03
CA THR A 263 -2.10 8.72 -0.09
C THR A 263 -2.13 7.22 -0.39
N ILE A 264 -2.92 6.46 0.35
CA ILE A 264 -3.02 5.00 0.22
C ILE A 264 -4.48 4.53 0.34
N ASP A 265 -4.76 3.33 -0.19
CA ASP A 265 -6.05 2.63 -0.01
C ASP A 265 -7.26 3.38 -0.59
N TYR A 266 -7.22 3.61 -1.89
CA TYR A 266 -8.28 4.25 -2.66
C TYR A 266 -9.58 3.41 -2.70
N GLY A 267 -10.37 3.51 -1.63
CA GLY A 267 -11.65 2.85 -1.46
C GLY A 267 -12.80 3.67 -2.06
N PRO A 268 -13.65 4.30 -1.22
CA PRO A 268 -14.78 5.10 -1.69
C PRO A 268 -14.38 6.54 -2.07
N CYS A 269 -13.13 6.78 -2.44
CA CYS A 269 -12.60 8.10 -2.78
C CYS A 269 -13.16 8.63 -4.10
N ALA A 270 -13.27 9.95 -4.21
CA ALA A 270 -13.56 10.66 -5.45
C ALA A 270 -13.14 12.13 -5.38
N PHE A 271 -13.17 12.81 -6.53
CA PHE A 271 -13.09 14.27 -6.63
C PHE A 271 -14.49 14.85 -6.67
N MET A 272 -14.72 16.03 -6.06
CA MET A 272 -15.99 16.74 -6.13
C MET A 272 -16.23 17.31 -7.52
N ASP A 273 -17.45 17.19 -8.03
CA ASP A 273 -17.87 17.90 -9.24
C ASP A 273 -18.25 19.36 -8.93
N THR A 274 -19.01 19.54 -7.87
CA THR A 274 -19.45 20.85 -7.37
C THR A 274 -18.98 21.00 -5.93
N TYR A 275 -18.53 22.20 -5.57
CA TYR A 275 -18.11 22.47 -4.22
C TYR A 275 -19.26 22.36 -3.24
N ASP A 276 -19.15 21.36 -2.36
CA ASP A 276 -20.00 21.19 -1.19
C ASP A 276 -19.15 20.66 -0.03
N PRO A 277 -18.94 21.44 1.04
CA PRO A 277 -18.10 21.06 2.18
C PRO A 277 -18.59 19.80 2.89
N LYS A 278 -19.88 19.45 2.77
CA LYS A 278 -20.47 18.27 3.41
C LYS A 278 -20.45 17.01 2.54
N THR A 279 -19.82 17.07 1.36
CA THR A 279 -19.77 15.92 0.44
C THR A 279 -19.07 14.73 1.08
N VAL A 280 -19.72 13.56 1.00
CA VAL A 280 -19.26 12.26 1.50
C VAL A 280 -19.37 11.23 0.38
N PHE A 281 -18.35 10.42 0.15
CA PHE A 281 -18.37 9.35 -0.85
C PHE A 281 -18.45 7.93 -0.25
N SER A 282 -18.18 7.77 1.04
CA SER A 282 -18.36 6.48 1.70
C SER A 282 -19.86 6.26 2.04
N SER A 283 -20.48 5.24 1.46
CA SER A 283 -21.88 4.91 1.71
C SER A 283 -22.19 4.51 3.16
N ILE A 284 -21.16 4.15 3.93
CA ILE A 284 -21.28 3.78 5.34
C ILE A 284 -20.97 4.93 6.31
N ASP A 285 -20.49 6.05 5.80
CA ASP A 285 -20.22 7.26 6.59
C ASP A 285 -21.48 8.14 6.70
N THR A 286 -22.49 7.63 7.36
CA THR A 286 -23.80 8.30 7.52
C THR A 286 -23.71 9.59 8.34
N ASN A 287 -22.66 9.75 9.15
CA ASN A 287 -22.46 10.92 10.02
C ASN A 287 -21.52 11.97 9.39
N GLY A 288 -21.01 11.73 8.19
CA GLY A 288 -20.09 12.66 7.52
C GLY A 288 -18.76 12.83 8.22
N ARG A 289 -18.30 11.81 8.97
CA ARG A 289 -17.00 11.86 9.67
C ARG A 289 -15.86 12.25 8.74
N TYR A 290 -15.85 11.71 7.51
CA TYR A 290 -14.84 11.95 6.49
C TYR A 290 -15.36 12.82 5.34
N ALA A 291 -16.31 13.74 5.65
CA ALA A 291 -16.72 14.77 4.70
C ALA A 291 -15.54 15.67 4.30
N TYR A 292 -15.62 16.32 3.15
CA TYR A 292 -14.56 17.18 2.65
C TYR A 292 -14.05 18.18 3.68
N GLU A 293 -14.95 18.93 4.34
CA GLU A 293 -14.60 19.93 5.35
C GLU A 293 -13.96 19.34 6.61
N ASN A 294 -14.20 18.06 6.90
CA ASN A 294 -13.69 17.38 8.09
C ASN A 294 -12.29 16.79 7.91
N GLN A 295 -11.81 16.65 6.67
CA GLN A 295 -10.50 16.04 6.39
C GLN A 295 -9.33 16.74 7.12
N PRO A 296 -9.28 18.09 7.24
CA PRO A 296 -8.22 18.76 7.99
C PRO A 296 -8.31 18.59 9.51
N ILE A 297 -9.44 18.12 10.05
CA ILE A 297 -9.71 18.03 11.49
C ILE A 297 -9.42 16.62 12.01
N ILE A 298 -9.55 15.62 11.16
CA ILE A 298 -9.37 14.20 11.49
C ILE A 298 -7.88 13.85 11.62
#